data_e8593a123829bcc8a727c2ed82942e28
#
_entry.id   e8593a123829bcc8a727c2ed82942e28
#
_cell.length_a   1.000
_cell.length_b   1.000
_cell.length_c   1.000
_cell.angle_alpha   90.00
_cell.angle_beta   90.00
_cell.angle_gamma   90.00
#
_symmetry.space_group_name_H-M   'P 1'
#
loop_
_entity.id
_entity.type
_entity.pdbx_description
1 polymer ?
#
loop_
_entity_poly.entity_id
_entity_poly.type
_entity_poly.pdbx_seq_one_letter_code
_entity_poly.pdbx_strand_id
1 'polypeptide(L)'
;MFQRTIKNEITFFSYGVYFKENVVVKCYPAQPNTGIIINGEKLTVEKITVENNTTVFKSQKEKIFLIEHFLAVLFLLKIDNLIIEIFGKEFPFFDGSGKEYYLALKDLLIDQIPHKKSFMEIKKKLLITDNKNFIFLSPKKDFSLLFITNFPNYLSWQIVKEDNNFLKVLFAQTPIPLKILKKPDFDFLKNLGYFKKGDWLLGKGSFSEHKLLDFFGNLKILNKEIKAKIIAFRPSHKLNIKLINKLIKEEKNGH
;
A
#
# COMPACT_ATOMS: atom_id res chain seq x y z
N MET A 1 10.38 -14.80 13.77
CA MET A 1 10.55 -14.18 12.44
C MET A 1 11.50 -13.02 12.60
N PHE A 2 12.49 -12.85 11.70
CA PHE A 2 13.48 -11.79 11.76
C PHE A 2 13.08 -10.59 10.90
N GLN A 3 13.64 -9.43 11.20
CA GLN A 3 13.53 -8.26 10.33
C GLN A 3 14.14 -8.55 8.97
N ARG A 4 13.75 -7.79 7.98
CA ARG A 4 14.15 -8.01 6.58
C ARG A 4 14.48 -6.69 5.89
N THR A 5 15.51 -6.74 5.06
CA THR A 5 15.88 -5.70 4.09
C THR A 5 16.18 -6.33 2.72
N ILE A 6 16.71 -5.56 1.79
CA ILE A 6 17.25 -6.04 0.51
C ILE A 6 18.78 -6.22 0.63
N LYS A 7 19.37 -7.11 -0.17
CA LYS A 7 20.82 -7.36 -0.14
C LYS A 7 21.65 -6.39 -0.97
N ASN A 8 21.07 -5.81 -2.04
CA ASN A 8 21.74 -4.88 -2.94
C ASN A 8 20.81 -3.70 -3.23
N GLU A 9 21.39 -2.58 -3.66
CA GLU A 9 20.62 -1.46 -4.18
C GLU A 9 19.86 -1.82 -5.45
N ILE A 10 18.73 -1.13 -5.68
CA ILE A 10 17.94 -1.25 -6.89
C ILE A 10 17.36 0.10 -7.28
N THR A 11 17.26 0.34 -8.59
CA THR A 11 16.70 1.57 -9.15
C THR A 11 15.47 1.25 -10.00
N PHE A 12 14.41 2.01 -9.78
CA PHE A 12 13.21 2.02 -10.60
C PHE A 12 13.16 3.31 -11.41
N PHE A 13 12.80 3.19 -12.68
CA PHE A 13 12.60 4.31 -13.58
C PHE A 13 11.27 4.17 -14.29
N SER A 14 10.47 5.22 -14.30
CA SER A 14 9.20 5.26 -15.03
C SER A 14 8.73 6.70 -15.22
N TYR A 15 7.66 6.85 -15.99
CA TYR A 15 6.95 8.10 -16.16
C TYR A 15 5.84 8.21 -15.12
N GLY A 16 5.73 9.37 -14.47
CA GLY A 16 4.70 9.64 -13.47
C GLY A 16 3.34 9.92 -14.12
N VAL A 17 2.25 9.44 -13.50
CA VAL A 17 0.90 9.57 -14.05
C VAL A 17 0.23 10.89 -13.66
N TYR A 18 0.56 11.46 -12.51
CA TYR A 18 0.00 12.73 -12.01
C TYR A 18 0.76 13.94 -12.56
N PHE A 19 2.08 13.93 -12.40
CA PHE A 19 2.93 15.09 -12.73
C PHE A 19 3.49 15.06 -14.14
N LYS A 20 3.35 13.92 -14.86
CA LYS A 20 3.82 13.76 -16.24
C LYS A 20 5.32 14.03 -16.41
N GLU A 21 6.10 13.62 -15.42
CA GLU A 21 7.55 13.77 -15.36
C GLU A 21 8.23 12.40 -15.23
N ASN A 22 9.49 12.32 -15.63
CA ASN A 22 10.30 11.14 -15.34
C ASN A 22 10.54 11.03 -13.83
N VAL A 23 10.40 9.82 -13.32
CA VAL A 23 10.58 9.51 -11.91
C VAL A 23 11.66 8.44 -11.76
N VAL A 24 12.61 8.69 -10.87
CA VAL A 24 13.62 7.71 -10.46
C VAL A 24 13.46 7.44 -8.98
N VAL A 25 13.39 6.17 -8.60
CA VAL A 25 13.37 5.72 -7.20
C VAL A 25 14.53 4.78 -6.98
N LYS A 26 15.43 5.14 -6.08
CA LYS A 26 16.55 4.29 -5.65
C LYS A 26 16.25 3.72 -4.28
N CYS A 27 16.44 2.43 -4.12
CA CYS A 27 16.25 1.73 -2.85
C CYS A 27 17.57 1.10 -2.41
N TYR A 28 17.95 1.32 -1.17
CA TYR A 28 19.17 0.82 -0.57
C TYR A 28 18.87 -0.08 0.62
N PRO A 29 19.73 -1.08 0.89
CA PRO A 29 19.70 -1.83 2.15
C PRO A 29 19.75 -0.88 3.34
N ALA A 30 19.04 -1.22 4.41
CA ALA A 30 19.11 -0.46 5.66
C ALA A 30 19.46 -1.36 6.84
N GLN A 31 20.09 -0.79 7.85
CA GLN A 31 20.43 -1.50 9.08
C GLN A 31 19.15 -1.93 9.83
N PRO A 32 19.23 -2.97 10.67
CA PRO A 32 18.13 -3.36 11.54
C PRO A 32 17.60 -2.18 12.36
N ASN A 33 16.29 -2.15 12.59
CA ASN A 33 15.56 -1.11 13.33
C ASN A 33 15.54 0.30 12.68
N THR A 34 16.04 0.45 11.47
CA THR A 34 15.94 1.71 10.70
C THR A 34 14.49 2.04 10.37
N GLY A 35 13.69 1.05 9.98
CA GLY A 35 12.37 1.26 9.40
C GLY A 35 12.46 1.69 7.94
N ILE A 36 11.40 2.30 7.44
CA ILE A 36 11.36 2.83 6.08
C ILE A 36 11.71 4.32 6.11
N ILE A 37 12.76 4.70 5.38
CA ILE A 37 13.22 6.07 5.22
C ILE A 37 12.95 6.52 3.79
N ILE A 38 12.32 7.68 3.61
CA ILE A 38 12.04 8.30 2.31
C ILE A 38 12.68 9.69 2.30
N ASN A 39 13.61 9.94 1.37
CA ASN A 39 14.37 11.20 1.25
C ASN A 39 14.95 11.69 2.59
N GLY A 40 15.57 10.77 3.34
CA GLY A 40 16.18 11.02 4.64
C GLY A 40 15.21 11.13 5.83
N GLU A 41 13.90 10.98 5.60
CA GLU A 41 12.89 11.11 6.64
C GLU A 41 12.15 9.79 6.90
N LYS A 42 11.95 9.45 8.17
CA LYS A 42 11.25 8.23 8.57
C LYS A 42 9.78 8.28 8.17
N LEU A 43 9.29 7.19 7.57
CA LEU A 43 7.88 6.98 7.29
C LEU A 43 7.13 6.81 8.61
N THR A 44 6.27 7.78 8.94
CA THR A 44 5.39 7.76 10.12
C THR A 44 4.00 8.26 9.72
N VAL A 45 2.99 7.93 10.52
CA VAL A 45 1.61 8.31 10.19
C VAL A 45 1.39 9.82 10.20
N GLU A 46 2.15 10.56 11.00
CA GLU A 46 2.08 12.02 11.10
C GLU A 46 2.49 12.71 9.79
N LYS A 47 3.29 12.02 8.99
CA LYS A 47 3.75 12.49 7.66
C LYS A 47 2.87 12.01 6.52
N ILE A 48 1.76 11.36 6.81
CA ILE A 48 0.85 10.84 5.79
C ILE A 48 -0.41 11.71 5.68
N THR A 49 -0.77 12.00 4.45
CA THR A 49 -2.06 12.60 4.09
C THR A 49 -2.71 11.82 2.95
N VAL A 50 -3.98 12.09 2.70
CA VAL A 50 -4.72 11.52 1.56
C VAL A 50 -5.17 12.67 0.67
N GLU A 51 -4.65 12.73 -0.55
CA GLU A 51 -4.97 13.74 -1.55
C GLU A 51 -5.29 13.02 -2.88
N ASN A 52 -6.29 13.50 -3.62
CA ASN A 52 -6.70 12.93 -4.92
C ASN A 52 -6.91 11.41 -4.90
N ASN A 53 -7.46 10.86 -3.80
CA ASN A 53 -7.65 9.42 -3.58
C ASN A 53 -6.36 8.58 -3.61
N THR A 54 -5.22 9.17 -3.31
CA THR A 54 -3.94 8.47 -3.14
C THR A 54 -3.32 8.80 -1.79
N THR A 55 -2.41 7.95 -1.34
CA THR A 55 -1.63 8.16 -0.13
C THR A 55 -0.40 9.00 -0.45
N VAL A 56 -0.21 10.08 0.31
CA VAL A 56 0.85 11.06 0.09
C VAL A 56 1.75 11.11 1.32
N PHE A 57 3.04 10.99 1.11
CA PHE A 57 4.05 11.25 2.12
C PHE A 57 4.45 12.73 2.09
N LYS A 58 4.34 13.38 3.23
CA LYS A 58 4.78 14.78 3.43
C LYS A 58 6.15 14.79 4.08
N SER A 59 7.18 15.13 3.32
CA SER A 59 8.47 15.51 3.86
C SER A 59 8.48 16.99 4.29
N GLN A 60 9.56 17.42 4.92
CA GLN A 60 9.76 18.85 5.23
C GLN A 60 9.88 19.73 3.97
N LYS A 61 10.31 19.13 2.85
CA LYS A 61 10.62 19.86 1.61
C LYS A 61 9.51 19.71 0.55
N GLU A 62 8.84 18.56 0.50
CA GLU A 62 7.98 18.21 -0.61
C GLU A 62 6.91 17.18 -0.25
N LYS A 63 5.95 17.00 -1.15
CA LYS A 63 4.96 15.93 -1.09
C LYS A 63 5.29 14.86 -2.14
N ILE A 64 5.25 13.59 -1.74
CA ILE A 64 5.46 12.44 -2.61
C ILE A 64 4.18 11.64 -2.69
N PHE A 65 3.64 11.50 -3.90
CA PHE A 65 2.37 10.87 -4.20
C PHE A 65 2.52 9.38 -4.55
N LEU A 66 1.42 8.63 -4.56
CA LEU A 66 1.34 7.22 -5.01
C LEU A 66 2.26 6.26 -4.25
N ILE A 67 2.43 6.45 -2.95
CA ILE A 67 3.31 5.58 -2.15
C ILE A 67 2.69 4.21 -1.84
N GLU A 68 1.36 4.07 -1.92
CA GLU A 68 0.60 2.91 -1.44
C GLU A 68 0.97 1.61 -2.15
N HIS A 69 1.16 1.60 -3.46
CA HIS A 69 1.49 0.37 -4.20
C HIS A 69 2.88 -0.16 -3.86
N PHE A 70 3.87 0.73 -3.77
CA PHE A 70 5.20 0.36 -3.32
C PHE A 70 5.18 -0.16 -1.89
N LEU A 71 4.50 0.55 -0.98
CA LEU A 71 4.35 0.12 0.40
C LEU A 71 3.63 -1.22 0.54
N ALA A 72 2.65 -1.53 -0.32
CA ALA A 72 1.98 -2.83 -0.33
C ALA A 72 2.95 -3.96 -0.67
N VAL A 73 3.86 -3.73 -1.60
CA VAL A 73 4.94 -4.70 -1.91
C VAL A 73 5.84 -4.90 -0.69
N LEU A 74 6.25 -3.82 -0.01
CA LEU A 74 7.06 -3.94 1.20
C LEU A 74 6.32 -4.69 2.32
N PHE A 75 4.98 -4.50 2.45
CA PHE A 75 4.14 -5.21 3.41
C PHE A 75 4.12 -6.72 3.11
N LEU A 76 3.83 -7.11 1.87
CA LEU A 76 3.68 -8.51 1.48
C LEU A 76 5.02 -9.25 1.41
N LEU A 77 6.11 -8.59 1.02
CA LEU A 77 7.47 -9.13 1.08
C LEU A 77 8.07 -9.07 2.49
N LYS A 78 7.37 -8.44 3.44
CA LYS A 78 7.80 -8.31 4.83
C LYS A 78 9.17 -7.61 4.97
N ILE A 79 9.42 -6.58 4.16
CA ILE A 79 10.62 -5.74 4.26
C ILE A 79 10.40 -4.72 5.36
N ASP A 80 11.24 -4.74 6.41
CA ASP A 80 11.09 -3.87 7.58
C ASP A 80 11.97 -2.62 7.49
N ASN A 81 13.14 -2.75 6.85
CA ASN A 81 14.15 -1.70 6.82
C ASN A 81 14.57 -1.42 5.38
N LEU A 82 14.41 -0.17 4.94
CA LEU A 82 14.76 0.25 3.58
C LEU A 82 15.00 1.77 3.55
N ILE A 83 16.04 2.19 2.84
CA ILE A 83 16.28 3.61 2.52
C ILE A 83 15.85 3.84 1.07
N ILE A 84 15.08 4.89 0.85
CA ILE A 84 14.48 5.23 -0.44
C ILE A 84 14.82 6.67 -0.78
N GLU A 85 15.39 6.88 -1.96
CA GLU A 85 15.61 8.21 -2.55
C GLU A 85 14.73 8.34 -3.78
N ILE A 86 13.95 9.41 -3.83
CA ILE A 86 13.03 9.70 -4.93
C ILE A 86 13.43 11.00 -5.60
N PHE A 87 13.64 10.92 -6.90
CA PHE A 87 13.84 12.05 -7.80
C PHE A 87 12.56 12.19 -8.64
N GLY A 88 11.66 13.05 -8.17
CA GLY A 88 10.31 13.25 -8.68
C GLY A 88 9.29 13.44 -7.56
N LYS A 89 8.04 13.75 -7.90
CA LYS A 89 6.97 14.09 -6.93
C LYS A 89 6.02 12.93 -6.65
N GLU A 90 6.21 11.77 -7.29
CA GLU A 90 5.37 10.58 -7.14
C GLU A 90 6.19 9.31 -7.30
N PHE A 91 5.68 8.18 -6.82
CA PHE A 91 6.25 6.89 -7.14
C PHE A 91 5.94 6.47 -8.59
N PRO A 92 6.82 5.71 -9.26
CA PRO A 92 6.58 5.13 -10.57
C PRO A 92 5.22 4.43 -10.65
N PHE A 93 4.41 4.81 -11.62
CA PHE A 93 3.09 4.21 -11.82
C PHE A 93 3.16 2.83 -12.52
N PHE A 94 4.13 2.65 -13.44
CA PHE A 94 4.26 1.47 -14.30
C PHE A 94 2.95 1.12 -15.01
N ASP A 95 2.38 -0.04 -14.68
CA ASP A 95 1.10 -0.50 -15.21
C ASP A 95 -0.09 -0.22 -14.25
N GLY A 96 0.13 0.51 -13.16
CA GLY A 96 -0.88 0.81 -12.15
C GLY A 96 -1.07 -0.29 -11.10
N SER A 97 -0.16 -1.27 -11.04
CA SER A 97 -0.13 -2.35 -10.03
C SER A 97 1.15 -2.31 -9.19
N GLY A 98 1.32 -3.27 -8.30
CA GLY A 98 2.57 -3.50 -7.56
C GLY A 98 3.54 -4.47 -8.23
N LYS A 99 3.19 -4.99 -9.39
CA LYS A 99 3.89 -6.10 -10.07
C LYS A 99 5.37 -5.84 -10.29
N GLU A 100 5.71 -4.70 -10.91
CA GLU A 100 7.11 -4.40 -11.27
C GLU A 100 7.99 -4.26 -10.03
N TYR A 101 7.50 -3.63 -8.98
CA TYR A 101 8.19 -3.56 -7.70
C TYR A 101 8.40 -4.95 -7.08
N TYR A 102 7.37 -5.79 -7.11
CA TYR A 102 7.43 -7.14 -6.57
C TYR A 102 8.47 -7.99 -7.30
N LEU A 103 8.43 -8.02 -8.64
CA LEU A 103 9.34 -8.82 -9.45
C LEU A 103 10.80 -8.41 -9.23
N ALA A 104 11.05 -7.12 -9.05
CA ALA A 104 12.38 -6.59 -8.84
C ALA A 104 12.93 -6.86 -7.41
N LEU A 105 12.06 -6.86 -6.37
CA LEU A 105 12.48 -6.96 -4.99
C LEU A 105 12.48 -8.38 -4.42
N LYS A 106 11.63 -9.29 -4.93
CA LYS A 106 11.41 -10.63 -4.34
C LYS A 106 12.68 -11.47 -4.19
N ASP A 107 13.62 -11.34 -5.12
CA ASP A 107 14.86 -12.12 -5.14
C ASP A 107 16.04 -11.41 -4.44
N LEU A 108 15.79 -10.19 -3.94
CA LEU A 108 16.78 -9.39 -3.21
C LEU A 108 16.64 -9.48 -1.68
N LEU A 109 15.70 -10.25 -1.16
CA LEU A 109 15.40 -10.28 0.27
C LEU A 109 16.51 -10.91 1.09
N ILE A 110 16.80 -10.31 2.26
CA ILE A 110 17.72 -10.85 3.26
C ILE A 110 17.15 -10.66 4.66
N ASP A 111 17.21 -11.73 5.47
CA ASP A 111 16.81 -11.69 6.88
C ASP A 111 17.97 -11.14 7.73
N GLN A 112 17.65 -10.21 8.61
CA GLN A 112 18.60 -9.50 9.48
C GLN A 112 18.68 -10.19 10.85
N ILE A 113 19.32 -11.35 10.91
CA ILE A 113 19.52 -12.13 12.13
C ILE A 113 20.56 -11.40 13.02
N PRO A 114 20.36 -11.31 14.37
CA PRO A 114 19.27 -11.90 15.17
C PRO A 114 18.07 -10.97 15.42
N HIS A 115 17.91 -9.90 14.68
CA HIS A 115 16.91 -8.85 14.95
C HIS A 115 15.49 -9.32 14.65
N LYS A 116 14.67 -9.46 15.71
CA LYS A 116 13.27 -9.90 15.60
C LYS A 116 12.35 -8.78 15.09
N LYS A 117 11.30 -9.18 14.39
CA LYS A 117 10.21 -8.27 13.96
C LYS A 117 9.41 -7.76 15.14
N SER A 118 8.89 -6.54 14.98
CA SER A 118 7.90 -5.97 15.89
C SER A 118 6.49 -6.43 15.50
N PHE A 119 5.64 -6.64 16.51
CA PHE A 119 4.24 -7.04 16.33
C PHE A 119 3.31 -6.00 16.92
N MET A 120 2.17 -5.77 16.25
CA MET A 120 1.02 -5.04 16.74
C MET A 120 -0.05 -6.06 17.14
N GLU A 121 -0.20 -6.31 18.43
CA GLU A 121 -1.21 -7.23 18.96
C GLU A 121 -2.49 -6.47 19.34
N ILE A 122 -3.62 -6.90 18.81
CA ILE A 122 -4.92 -6.33 19.17
C ILE A 122 -5.46 -7.06 20.39
N LYS A 123 -5.52 -6.36 21.52
CA LYS A 123 -5.97 -6.92 22.81
C LYS A 123 -7.47 -6.82 23.05
N LYS A 124 -8.17 -5.86 22.41
CA LYS A 124 -9.62 -5.64 22.51
C LYS A 124 -10.24 -5.41 21.14
N LYS A 125 -11.55 -5.60 21.04
CA LYS A 125 -12.29 -5.30 19.80
C LYS A 125 -12.25 -3.81 19.51
N LEU A 126 -11.97 -3.45 18.27
CA LEU A 126 -11.93 -2.07 17.78
C LEU A 126 -12.84 -1.95 16.55
N LEU A 127 -13.62 -0.88 16.51
CA LEU A 127 -14.43 -0.51 15.36
C LEU A 127 -14.07 0.90 14.92
N ILE A 128 -13.71 1.06 13.66
CA ILE A 128 -13.40 2.33 13.03
C ILE A 128 -14.40 2.53 11.90
N THR A 129 -15.11 3.66 11.89
CA THR A 129 -16.18 3.93 10.95
C THR A 129 -15.96 5.25 10.21
N ASP A 130 -16.49 5.30 8.99
CA ASP A 130 -16.66 6.50 8.19
C ASP A 130 -17.95 6.35 7.37
N ASN A 131 -19.00 7.04 7.79
CA ASN A 131 -20.35 6.84 7.28
C ASN A 131 -20.80 5.36 7.38
N LYS A 132 -21.12 4.73 6.23
CA LYS A 132 -21.52 3.33 6.13
C LYS A 132 -20.33 2.36 5.97
N ASN A 133 -19.11 2.87 5.94
CA ASN A 133 -17.89 2.07 5.77
C ASN A 133 -17.27 1.79 7.14
N PHE A 134 -16.65 0.64 7.30
CA PHE A 134 -16.02 0.31 8.58
C PHE A 134 -14.82 -0.64 8.43
N ILE A 135 -13.96 -0.61 9.44
CA ILE A 135 -12.94 -1.61 9.69
C ILE A 135 -13.11 -2.07 11.14
N PHE A 136 -13.33 -3.36 11.30
CA PHE A 136 -13.47 -4.02 12.60
C PHE A 136 -12.28 -4.92 12.84
N LEU A 137 -11.67 -4.81 14.02
CA LEU A 137 -10.59 -5.67 14.47
C LEU A 137 -11.00 -6.42 15.73
N SER A 138 -10.56 -7.66 15.82
CA SER A 138 -10.66 -8.47 17.04
C SER A 138 -9.38 -9.22 17.33
N PRO A 139 -9.10 -9.56 18.61
CA PRO A 139 -7.93 -10.34 18.99
C PRO A 139 -7.83 -11.64 18.21
N LYS A 140 -6.63 -11.91 17.67
CA LYS A 140 -6.26 -13.19 17.05
C LYS A 140 -4.73 -13.32 17.10
N LYS A 141 -4.21 -14.55 17.29
CA LYS A 141 -2.76 -14.81 17.35
C LYS A 141 -2.05 -14.55 16.03
N ASP A 142 -2.77 -14.73 14.91
CA ASP A 142 -2.26 -14.58 13.55
C ASP A 142 -3.06 -13.52 12.80
N PHE A 143 -2.49 -12.99 11.71
CA PHE A 143 -3.20 -12.09 10.80
C PHE A 143 -4.30 -12.86 10.05
N SER A 144 -5.49 -12.27 10.00
CA SER A 144 -6.63 -12.83 9.27
C SER A 144 -7.49 -11.69 8.74
N LEU A 145 -7.92 -11.78 7.50
CA LEU A 145 -8.64 -10.70 6.82
C LEU A 145 -9.86 -11.20 6.08
N LEU A 146 -10.98 -10.49 6.27
CA LEU A 146 -12.16 -10.51 5.39
C LEU A 146 -12.33 -9.10 4.81
N PHE A 147 -12.16 -8.98 3.51
CA PHE A 147 -12.19 -7.71 2.80
C PHE A 147 -13.38 -7.67 1.85
N ILE A 148 -14.28 -6.71 2.05
CA ILE A 148 -15.55 -6.64 1.34
C ILE A 148 -15.65 -5.28 0.66
N THR A 149 -15.88 -5.28 -0.65
CA THR A 149 -16.18 -4.07 -1.41
C THR A 149 -17.42 -4.29 -2.27
N ASN A 150 -18.13 -3.22 -2.58
CA ASN A 150 -19.07 -3.19 -3.68
C ASN A 150 -18.78 -1.94 -4.50
N PHE A 151 -18.92 -2.06 -5.79
CA PHE A 151 -18.79 -0.93 -6.69
C PHE A 151 -20.17 -0.50 -7.17
N PRO A 152 -20.52 0.80 -7.10
CA PRO A 152 -21.80 1.24 -7.58
C PRO A 152 -21.93 0.94 -9.07
N ASN A 153 -23.04 0.35 -9.43
CA ASN A 153 -23.61 0.22 -10.78
C ASN A 153 -23.06 -0.86 -11.73
N TYR A 154 -21.82 -1.39 -11.60
CA TYR A 154 -21.26 -2.29 -12.62
C TYR A 154 -20.68 -3.59 -12.11
N LEU A 155 -20.28 -3.62 -10.86
CA LEU A 155 -19.66 -4.76 -10.23
C LEU A 155 -20.46 -5.14 -8.99
N SER A 156 -20.84 -6.41 -8.93
CA SER A 156 -21.45 -7.01 -7.75
C SER A 156 -20.53 -6.91 -6.53
N TRP A 157 -21.03 -7.30 -5.39
CA TRP A 157 -20.24 -7.50 -4.18
C TRP A 157 -19.02 -8.37 -4.45
N GLN A 158 -17.86 -7.89 -4.05
CA GLN A 158 -16.61 -8.62 -4.15
C GLN A 158 -16.06 -8.85 -2.75
N ILE A 159 -15.70 -10.10 -2.48
CA ILE A 159 -15.19 -10.53 -1.18
C ILE A 159 -13.82 -11.18 -1.42
N VAL A 160 -12.80 -10.66 -0.74
CA VAL A 160 -11.50 -11.31 -0.64
C VAL A 160 -11.36 -11.84 0.78
N LYS A 161 -11.28 -13.17 0.89
CA LYS A 161 -10.96 -13.84 2.14
C LYS A 161 -9.49 -14.19 2.17
N GLU A 162 -8.98 -14.42 3.37
CA GLU A 162 -7.69 -15.03 3.59
C GLU A 162 -7.66 -16.40 2.89
N ASP A 163 -7.10 -16.42 1.71
CA ASP A 163 -6.46 -17.57 1.13
C ASP A 163 -4.94 -17.33 1.28
N ASN A 164 -4.16 -18.37 1.38
CA ASN A 164 -2.72 -18.29 1.68
C ASN A 164 -1.89 -17.55 0.62
N ASN A 165 -2.51 -16.82 -0.32
CA ASN A 165 -1.82 -16.16 -1.42
C ASN A 165 -2.32 -14.74 -1.68
N PHE A 166 -1.99 -13.80 -0.78
CA PHE A 166 -2.21 -12.38 -1.03
C PHE A 166 -1.31 -11.79 -2.14
N LEU A 167 -0.30 -12.51 -2.61
CA LEU A 167 0.60 -12.00 -3.65
C LEU A 167 -0.12 -11.66 -4.96
N LYS A 168 -1.24 -12.34 -5.27
CA LYS A 168 -2.06 -12.03 -6.45
C LYS A 168 -2.57 -10.58 -6.47
N VAL A 169 -2.77 -9.97 -5.30
CA VAL A 169 -3.22 -8.57 -5.17
C VAL A 169 -2.23 -7.60 -5.80
N LEU A 170 -0.92 -7.96 -5.80
CA LEU A 170 0.14 -7.13 -6.38
C LEU A 170 0.02 -6.95 -7.90
N PHE A 171 -0.79 -7.79 -8.56
CA PHE A 171 -1.03 -7.73 -10.00
C PHE A 171 -2.31 -6.98 -10.38
N ALA A 172 -3.07 -6.51 -9.40
CA ALA A 172 -4.30 -5.76 -9.64
C ALA A 172 -3.99 -4.30 -10.00
N GLN A 173 -4.39 -3.90 -11.21
CA GLN A 173 -4.17 -2.56 -11.75
C GLN A 173 -5.21 -1.57 -11.20
N THR A 174 -4.82 -0.30 -11.10
CA THR A 174 -5.68 0.80 -10.62
C THR A 174 -6.87 1.02 -11.53
N PRO A 175 -8.13 0.89 -11.08
CA PRO A 175 -9.29 1.32 -11.85
C PRO A 175 -9.34 2.85 -11.96
N ILE A 176 -9.50 3.38 -13.17
CA ILE A 176 -9.40 4.82 -13.44
C ILE A 176 -10.74 5.36 -13.97
N PRO A 177 -11.35 6.37 -13.31
CA PRO A 177 -12.57 6.99 -13.81
C PRO A 177 -12.31 7.76 -15.11
N LEU A 178 -13.13 7.55 -16.15
CA LEU A 178 -12.97 8.24 -17.45
C LEU A 178 -13.03 9.76 -17.34
N LYS A 179 -13.80 10.29 -16.38
CA LYS A 179 -13.95 11.74 -16.18
C LYS A 179 -12.67 12.50 -15.83
N ILE A 180 -11.64 11.81 -15.38
CA ILE A 180 -10.34 12.42 -15.01
C ILE A 180 -9.29 12.26 -16.10
N LEU A 181 -9.58 11.51 -17.18
CA LEU A 181 -8.63 11.19 -18.23
C LEU A 181 -8.69 12.21 -19.37
N LYS A 182 -7.52 12.55 -19.88
CA LYS A 182 -7.34 13.25 -21.16
C LYS A 182 -7.10 12.22 -22.27
N LYS A 183 -7.36 12.57 -23.52
CA LYS A 183 -7.22 11.66 -24.68
C LYS A 183 -5.86 10.96 -24.77
N PRO A 184 -4.71 11.64 -24.61
CA PRO A 184 -3.40 10.97 -24.63
C PRO A 184 -3.22 9.91 -23.54
N ASP A 185 -3.79 10.14 -22.34
CA ASP A 185 -3.71 9.20 -21.23
C ASP A 185 -4.51 7.92 -21.51
N PHE A 186 -5.61 8.03 -22.24
CA PHE A 186 -6.44 6.89 -22.62
C PHE A 186 -5.67 5.91 -23.51
N ASP A 187 -4.98 6.41 -24.54
CA ASP A 187 -4.20 5.58 -25.47
C ASP A 187 -3.01 4.91 -24.76
N PHE A 188 -2.33 5.65 -23.90
CA PHE A 188 -1.26 5.11 -23.06
C PHE A 188 -1.76 3.95 -22.16
N LEU A 189 -2.87 4.15 -21.46
CA LEU A 189 -3.44 3.12 -20.57
C LEU A 189 -3.95 1.90 -21.36
N LYS A 190 -4.52 2.11 -22.54
CA LYS A 190 -4.94 1.02 -23.41
C LYS A 190 -3.75 0.12 -23.80
N ASN A 191 -2.59 0.70 -24.08
CA ASN A 191 -1.36 -0.06 -24.36
C ASN A 191 -0.88 -0.86 -23.14
N LEU A 192 -1.22 -0.45 -21.92
CA LEU A 192 -0.98 -1.19 -20.69
C LEU A 192 -2.04 -2.27 -20.40
N GLY A 193 -2.97 -2.51 -21.32
CA GLY A 193 -4.00 -3.54 -21.21
C GLY A 193 -5.29 -3.09 -20.52
N TYR A 194 -5.48 -1.79 -20.33
CA TYR A 194 -6.75 -1.26 -19.82
C TYR A 194 -7.86 -1.30 -20.87
N PHE A 195 -9.07 -1.55 -20.43
CA PHE A 195 -10.27 -1.56 -21.27
C PHE A 195 -11.39 -0.74 -20.64
N LYS A 196 -12.26 -0.18 -21.49
CA LYS A 196 -13.39 0.62 -21.04
C LYS A 196 -14.54 -0.28 -20.57
N LYS A 197 -15.10 0.02 -19.38
CA LYS A 197 -16.34 -0.57 -18.88
C LYS A 197 -17.16 0.51 -18.17
N GLY A 198 -18.29 0.91 -18.77
CA GLY A 198 -19.06 2.05 -18.30
C GLY A 198 -18.22 3.34 -18.26
N ASP A 199 -18.22 4.03 -17.12
CA ASP A 199 -17.47 5.27 -16.88
C ASP A 199 -16.04 5.04 -16.37
N TRP A 200 -15.49 3.83 -16.54
CA TRP A 200 -14.19 3.45 -16.00
C TRP A 200 -13.29 2.80 -17.05
N LEU A 201 -12.00 2.97 -16.87
CA LEU A 201 -10.97 2.07 -17.40
C LEU A 201 -10.62 1.06 -16.31
N LEU A 202 -10.74 -0.21 -16.66
CA LEU A 202 -10.37 -1.34 -15.82
C LEU A 202 -9.15 -2.01 -16.42
N GLY A 203 -8.21 -2.38 -15.56
CA GLY A 203 -7.05 -3.18 -15.93
C GLY A 203 -7.19 -4.63 -15.46
N LYS A 204 -6.08 -5.32 -15.28
CA LYS A 204 -6.02 -6.69 -14.74
C LYS A 204 -6.41 -6.71 -13.26
N GLY A 205 -6.92 -7.84 -12.81
CA GLY A 205 -7.38 -8.04 -11.44
C GLY A 205 -8.78 -7.51 -11.19
N SER A 206 -9.29 -7.72 -9.98
CA SER A 206 -10.58 -7.19 -9.56
C SER A 206 -10.40 -5.84 -8.86
N PHE A 207 -11.47 -5.06 -8.81
CA PHE A 207 -11.51 -3.82 -8.03
C PHE A 207 -11.22 -4.05 -6.55
N SER A 208 -11.70 -5.15 -6.01
CA SER A 208 -11.47 -5.53 -4.62
C SER A 208 -10.01 -5.86 -4.34
N GLU A 209 -9.34 -6.54 -5.26
CA GLU A 209 -7.91 -6.85 -5.14
C GLU A 209 -7.08 -5.57 -5.17
N HIS A 210 -7.41 -4.63 -6.06
CA HIS A 210 -6.73 -3.32 -6.06
C HIS A 210 -6.97 -2.54 -4.75
N LYS A 211 -8.21 -2.50 -4.25
CA LYS A 211 -8.50 -1.85 -2.97
C LYS A 211 -7.81 -2.53 -1.79
N LEU A 212 -7.59 -3.83 -1.88
CA LEU A 212 -6.81 -4.58 -0.89
C LEU A 212 -5.30 -4.27 -1.01
N LEU A 213 -4.79 -4.07 -2.23
CA LEU A 213 -3.44 -3.55 -2.45
C LEU A 213 -3.24 -2.23 -1.72
N ASP A 214 -4.13 -1.24 -1.94
CA ASP A 214 -4.14 0.05 -1.23
C ASP A 214 -4.15 -0.13 0.30
N PHE A 215 -4.97 -1.05 0.80
CA PHE A 215 -5.09 -1.33 2.23
C PHE A 215 -3.78 -1.85 2.82
N PHE A 216 -3.13 -2.81 2.17
CA PHE A 216 -1.83 -3.32 2.62
C PHE A 216 -0.74 -2.25 2.58
N GLY A 217 -0.73 -1.39 1.56
CA GLY A 217 0.19 -0.26 1.49
C GLY A 217 0.01 0.69 2.67
N ASN A 218 -1.23 1.00 3.02
CA ASN A 218 -1.49 1.83 4.19
C ASN A 218 -1.09 1.12 5.50
N LEU A 219 -1.38 -0.17 5.67
CA LEU A 219 -0.95 -0.91 6.87
C LEU A 219 0.57 -0.93 7.05
N LYS A 220 1.34 -0.88 5.96
CA LYS A 220 2.80 -0.83 6.02
C LYS A 220 3.34 0.39 6.77
N ILE A 221 2.59 1.48 6.87
CA ILE A 221 2.96 2.67 7.63
C ILE A 221 3.21 2.36 9.11
N LEU A 222 2.54 1.36 9.68
CA LEU A 222 2.81 0.88 11.04
C LEU A 222 4.20 0.26 11.18
N ASN A 223 4.75 -0.25 10.10
CA ASN A 223 6.00 -1.03 10.04
C ASN A 223 6.10 -2.14 11.10
N LYS A 224 4.96 -2.76 11.41
CA LYS A 224 4.80 -3.88 12.34
C LYS A 224 3.95 -4.97 11.70
N GLU A 225 4.18 -6.23 12.08
CA GLU A 225 3.26 -7.30 11.74
C GLU A 225 2.03 -7.26 12.65
N ILE A 226 0.84 -7.35 12.06
CA ILE A 226 -0.42 -7.23 12.80
C ILE A 226 -0.91 -8.62 13.19
N LYS A 227 -1.24 -8.81 14.46
CA LYS A 227 -1.89 -10.00 15.01
C LYS A 227 -3.33 -9.66 15.34
N ALA A 228 -4.23 -9.90 14.40
CA ALA A 228 -5.64 -9.61 14.53
C ALA A 228 -6.47 -10.34 13.47
N LYS A 229 -7.75 -10.55 13.75
CA LYS A 229 -8.78 -10.73 12.73
C LYS A 229 -9.30 -9.37 12.32
N ILE A 230 -9.24 -9.06 11.04
CA ILE A 230 -9.71 -7.81 10.44
C ILE A 230 -10.90 -8.09 9.53
N ILE A 231 -11.97 -7.32 9.67
CA ILE A 231 -13.08 -7.27 8.73
C ILE A 231 -13.15 -5.84 8.21
N ALA A 232 -12.87 -5.65 6.91
CA ALA A 232 -12.89 -4.35 6.27
C ALA A 232 -14.03 -4.28 5.26
N PHE A 233 -14.94 -3.33 5.46
CA PHE A 233 -16.09 -3.09 4.61
C PHE A 233 -15.96 -1.74 3.91
N ARG A 234 -15.76 -1.77 2.59
CA ARG A 234 -15.57 -0.58 1.72
C ARG A 234 -14.52 0.40 2.27
N PRO A 235 -13.33 -0.06 2.67
CA PRO A 235 -12.34 0.83 3.23
C PRO A 235 -11.83 1.84 2.17
N SER A 236 -11.51 3.04 2.64
CA SER A 236 -10.88 4.12 1.87
C SER A 236 -9.51 4.44 2.46
N HIS A 237 -8.63 5.12 1.72
CA HIS A 237 -7.35 5.59 2.28
C HIS A 237 -7.56 6.39 3.58
N LYS A 238 -8.57 7.28 3.64
CA LYS A 238 -8.90 8.05 4.86
C LYS A 238 -9.25 7.15 6.04
N LEU A 239 -10.09 6.13 5.79
CA LEU A 239 -10.48 5.18 6.84
C LEU A 239 -9.31 4.32 7.28
N ASN A 240 -8.43 3.92 6.35
CA ASN A 240 -7.20 3.18 6.65
C ASN A 240 -6.26 4.01 7.54
N ILE A 241 -6.03 5.29 7.21
CA ILE A 241 -5.19 6.17 8.04
C ILE A 241 -5.83 6.41 9.42
N LYS A 242 -7.16 6.53 9.50
CA LYS A 242 -7.88 6.60 10.79
C LYS A 242 -7.65 5.35 11.65
N LEU A 243 -7.66 4.16 11.03
CA LEU A 243 -7.30 2.91 11.69
C LEU A 243 -5.88 2.97 12.25
N ILE A 244 -4.89 3.33 11.42
CA ILE A 244 -3.47 3.37 11.81
C ILE A 244 -3.26 4.32 12.99
N ASN A 245 -3.83 5.53 12.93
CA ASN A 245 -3.78 6.49 14.03
C ASN A 245 -4.38 5.91 15.32
N LYS A 246 -5.50 5.19 15.22
CA LYS A 246 -6.13 4.55 16.38
C LYS A 246 -5.23 3.47 16.97
N LEU A 247 -4.62 2.62 16.15
CA LEU A 247 -3.73 1.55 16.58
C LEU A 247 -2.49 2.10 17.30
N ILE A 248 -1.86 3.16 16.78
CA ILE A 248 -0.72 3.81 17.42
C ILE A 248 -1.11 4.41 18.79
N LYS A 249 -2.30 5.02 18.88
CA LYS A 249 -2.79 5.56 20.16
C LYS A 249 -3.06 4.45 21.19
N GLU A 250 -3.67 3.34 20.78
CA GLU A 250 -3.93 2.19 21.66
C GLU A 250 -2.62 1.56 22.16
N GLU A 251 -1.58 1.49 21.31
CA GLU A 251 -0.28 0.98 21.72
C GLU A 251 0.40 1.90 22.76
N LYS A 252 0.36 3.22 22.56
CA LYS A 252 0.91 4.20 23.50
C LYS A 252 0.18 4.19 24.85
N ASN A 253 -1.12 3.91 24.87
CA ASN A 253 -1.96 3.90 26.08
C ASN A 253 -1.95 2.53 26.79
N GLY A 254 -1.38 1.50 26.21
CA GLY A 254 -1.31 0.14 26.77
C GLY A 254 0.02 -0.18 27.46
N HIS A 255 0.89 0.81 27.56
CA HIS A 255 2.09 0.85 28.40
C HIS A 255 1.83 1.85 29.55
#